data_95f5fe348d2b13107e99a5f31f8c2241
#
_entry.id   95f5fe348d2b13107e99a5f31f8c2241
#
_cell.length_a   1.000
_cell.length_b   1.000
_cell.length_c   1.000
_cell.angle_alpha   90.00
_cell.angle_beta   90.00
_cell.angle_gamma   90.00
#
_symmetry.space_group_name_H-M   'P 1'
#
loop_
_entity.id
_entity.type
_entity.pdbx_description
1 polymer ?
#
loop_
_entity_poly.entity_id
_entity_poly.type
_entity_poly.pdbx_seq_one_letter_code
_entity_poly.pdbx_strand_id
1 'polypeptide(L)'
;MNEAITTTQYLLSLDFVQVTLVASALLGILSGVMAPLIVLRQMSFSVHATSELALMGASAALLFGLNVGVGAIAGAIVAALTLAVLGFRGQQDSAVGVVMSFGMGLSVLFIHLYPGNSNRALALLTGQIVGVSSSSVWLLAATTVAVMITVVVLWRPLIFASADPVMSAATGVNVRGMAIAFAVLVGVASAQSVQIVGALLVMSLMITPGAAAAQILSLIHIS
;
A
#
# COMPACT_ATOMS: atom_id res chain seq x y z
N MET A 1 0.45 19.03 -35.51
CA MET A 1 -0.42 19.25 -34.33
C MET A 1 -1.70 18.45 -34.42
N ASN A 2 -2.41 18.40 -35.55
CA ASN A 2 -3.63 17.60 -35.70
C ASN A 2 -3.42 16.08 -35.60
N GLU A 3 -2.33 15.54 -36.17
CA GLU A 3 -2.03 14.11 -36.06
C GLU A 3 -1.76 13.66 -34.62
N ALA A 4 -1.05 14.48 -33.83
CA ALA A 4 -0.81 14.18 -32.42
C ALA A 4 -2.15 14.15 -31.61
N ILE A 5 -3.06 15.07 -31.91
CA ILE A 5 -4.37 15.13 -31.24
C ILE A 5 -5.22 13.90 -31.62
N THR A 6 -5.27 13.53 -32.89
CA THR A 6 -6.02 12.35 -33.34
C THR A 6 -5.46 11.05 -32.78
N THR A 7 -4.11 10.91 -32.72
CA THR A 7 -3.45 9.77 -32.12
C THR A 7 -3.73 9.68 -30.60
N THR A 8 -3.70 10.81 -29.90
CA THR A 8 -4.02 10.87 -28.47
C THR A 8 -5.47 10.49 -28.20
N GLN A 9 -6.41 11.00 -28.99
CA GLN A 9 -7.82 10.65 -28.89
C GLN A 9 -8.07 9.16 -29.15
N TYR A 10 -7.38 8.59 -30.16
CA TYR A 10 -7.44 7.16 -30.42
C TYR A 10 -6.91 6.32 -29.25
N LEU A 11 -5.76 6.69 -28.70
CA LEU A 11 -5.18 6.00 -27.55
C LEU A 11 -6.11 6.06 -26.32
N LEU A 12 -6.71 7.21 -26.04
CA LEU A 12 -7.65 7.39 -24.94
C LEU A 12 -8.97 6.64 -25.13
N SER A 13 -9.32 6.26 -26.36
CA SER A 13 -10.51 5.44 -26.63
C SER A 13 -10.31 3.94 -26.40
N LEU A 14 -9.06 3.48 -26.18
CA LEU A 14 -8.76 2.09 -25.93
C LEU A 14 -9.12 1.70 -24.48
N ASP A 15 -9.91 0.65 -24.30
CA ASP A 15 -10.41 0.20 -23.00
C ASP A 15 -9.30 -0.02 -21.98
N PHE A 16 -8.17 -0.64 -22.38
CA PHE A 16 -7.05 -0.88 -21.48
C PHE A 16 -6.38 0.41 -20.99
N VAL A 17 -6.36 1.48 -21.82
CA VAL A 17 -5.83 2.79 -21.43
C VAL A 17 -6.73 3.45 -20.42
N GLN A 18 -8.06 3.41 -20.62
CA GLN A 18 -9.02 3.97 -19.68
C GLN A 18 -8.95 3.26 -18.32
N VAL A 19 -8.90 1.93 -18.33
CA VAL A 19 -8.76 1.11 -17.11
C VAL A 19 -7.45 1.46 -16.37
N THR A 20 -6.35 1.62 -17.09
CA THR A 20 -5.05 2.00 -16.53
C THR A 20 -5.09 3.41 -15.92
N LEU A 21 -5.70 4.37 -16.60
CA LEU A 21 -5.85 5.75 -16.10
C LEU A 21 -6.68 5.79 -14.80
N VAL A 22 -7.79 5.06 -14.76
CA VAL A 22 -8.63 4.96 -13.55
C VAL A 22 -7.85 4.32 -12.42
N ALA A 23 -7.14 3.23 -12.67
CA ALA A 23 -6.30 2.57 -11.67
C ALA A 23 -5.21 3.50 -11.13
N SER A 24 -4.53 4.22 -12.02
CA SER A 24 -3.49 5.19 -11.63
C SER A 24 -4.05 6.35 -10.82
N ALA A 25 -5.22 6.87 -11.18
CA ALA A 25 -5.89 7.94 -10.44
C ALA A 25 -6.30 7.47 -9.03
N LEU A 26 -6.87 6.27 -8.91
CA LEU A 26 -7.24 5.68 -7.61
C LEU A 26 -6.01 5.47 -6.72
N LEU A 27 -4.90 4.96 -7.29
CA LEU A 27 -3.64 4.83 -6.56
C LEU A 27 -3.07 6.19 -6.15
N GLY A 28 -3.14 7.18 -7.03
CA GLY A 28 -2.72 8.55 -6.72
C GLY A 28 -3.49 9.15 -5.54
N ILE A 29 -4.81 8.96 -5.50
CA ILE A 29 -5.66 9.38 -4.37
C ILE A 29 -5.27 8.62 -3.09
N LEU A 30 -5.16 7.30 -3.19
CA LEU A 30 -4.83 6.44 -2.05
C LEU A 30 -3.47 6.81 -1.45
N SER A 31 -2.44 6.93 -2.29
CA SER A 31 -1.09 7.29 -1.86
C SER A 31 -1.02 8.73 -1.36
N GLY A 32 -1.69 9.68 -2.01
CA GLY A 32 -1.72 11.09 -1.61
C GLY A 32 -2.28 11.31 -0.21
N VAL A 33 -3.29 10.52 0.19
CA VAL A 33 -3.87 10.59 1.54
C VAL A 33 -3.03 9.83 2.56
N MET A 34 -2.49 8.66 2.18
CA MET A 34 -1.72 7.84 3.11
C MET A 34 -0.30 8.35 3.34
N ALA A 35 0.36 8.91 2.32
CA ALA A 35 1.75 9.32 2.40
C ALA A 35 2.06 10.33 3.53
N PRO A 36 1.31 11.43 3.73
CA PRO A 36 1.55 12.34 4.85
C PRO A 36 1.41 11.67 6.22
N LEU A 37 0.43 10.77 6.37
CA LEU A 37 0.19 10.05 7.61
C LEU A 37 1.30 9.03 7.91
N ILE A 38 1.82 8.36 6.88
CA ILE A 38 2.95 7.42 6.99
C ILE A 38 4.21 8.16 7.43
N VAL A 39 4.50 9.31 6.82
CA VAL A 39 5.67 10.14 7.15
C VAL A 39 5.54 10.71 8.57
N LEU A 40 4.36 11.26 8.93
CA LEU A 40 4.09 11.80 10.26
C LEU A 40 4.31 10.75 11.37
N ARG A 41 3.97 9.49 11.11
CA ARG A 41 4.13 8.37 12.04
C ARG A 41 5.46 7.67 11.96
N GLN A 42 6.37 8.10 11.08
CA GLN A 42 7.68 7.50 10.83
C GLN A 42 7.59 5.98 10.49
N MET A 43 6.50 5.57 9.80
CA MET A 43 6.21 4.18 9.47
C MET A 43 6.66 3.78 8.06
N SER A 44 7.59 4.50 7.45
CA SER A 44 8.05 4.25 6.07
C SER A 44 8.60 2.84 5.87
N PHE A 45 9.38 2.32 6.82
CA PHE A 45 9.86 0.94 6.76
C PHE A 45 8.75 -0.10 6.90
N SER A 46 7.72 0.21 7.68
CA SER A 46 6.55 -0.68 7.83
C SER A 46 5.77 -0.83 6.52
N VAL A 47 5.73 0.21 5.68
CA VAL A 47 5.15 0.13 4.33
C VAL A 47 5.88 -0.92 3.50
N HIS A 48 7.21 -0.93 3.54
CA HIS A 48 8.00 -1.91 2.80
C HIS A 48 7.76 -3.34 3.29
N ALA A 49 7.79 -3.57 4.60
CA ALA A 49 7.50 -4.88 5.16
C ALA A 49 6.08 -5.36 4.84
N THR A 50 5.08 -4.48 4.91
CA THR A 50 3.70 -4.83 4.55
C THR A 50 3.55 -5.11 3.06
N SER A 51 4.30 -4.44 2.17
CA SER A 51 4.31 -4.72 0.74
C SER A 51 4.92 -6.09 0.41
N GLU A 52 5.99 -6.48 1.10
CA GLU A 52 6.61 -7.81 0.93
C GLU A 52 5.68 -8.95 1.41
N LEU A 53 4.99 -8.77 2.53
CA LEU A 53 4.02 -9.76 2.98
C LEU A 53 2.73 -9.75 2.13
N ALA A 54 2.35 -8.61 1.58
CA ALA A 54 1.29 -8.56 0.58
C ALA A 54 1.65 -9.37 -0.66
N LEU A 55 2.90 -9.26 -1.14
CA LEU A 55 3.43 -10.07 -2.22
C LEU A 55 3.46 -11.57 -1.85
N MET A 56 3.86 -11.91 -0.64
CA MET A 56 3.79 -13.28 -0.12
C MET A 56 2.36 -13.83 -0.16
N GLY A 57 1.39 -13.07 0.31
CA GLY A 57 -0.02 -13.45 0.26
C GLY A 57 -0.56 -13.57 -1.17
N ALA A 58 -0.15 -12.67 -2.06
CA ALA A 58 -0.50 -12.71 -3.49
C ALA A 58 0.06 -13.94 -4.18
N SER A 59 1.34 -14.26 -3.95
CA SER A 59 2.02 -15.41 -4.54
C SER A 59 1.49 -16.74 -3.98
N ALA A 60 1.16 -16.80 -2.68
CA ALA A 60 0.47 -17.94 -2.09
C ALA A 60 -0.91 -18.16 -2.74
N ALA A 61 -1.71 -17.10 -2.87
CA ALA A 61 -3.01 -17.18 -3.53
C ALA A 61 -2.88 -17.63 -4.98
N LEU A 62 -1.88 -17.14 -5.72
CA LEU A 62 -1.59 -17.58 -7.07
C LEU A 62 -1.26 -19.08 -7.13
N LEU A 63 -0.43 -19.58 -6.20
CA LEU A 63 -0.06 -21.00 -6.11
C LEU A 63 -1.27 -21.90 -5.85
N PHE A 64 -2.18 -21.48 -4.98
CA PHE A 64 -3.40 -22.22 -4.65
C PHE A 64 -4.59 -21.96 -5.59
N GLY A 65 -4.41 -21.17 -6.64
CA GLY A 65 -5.47 -20.85 -7.59
C GLY A 65 -6.56 -19.94 -7.04
N LEU A 66 -6.26 -19.20 -5.96
CA LEU A 66 -7.17 -18.26 -5.32
C LEU A 66 -7.05 -16.86 -5.95
N ASN A 67 -7.93 -15.94 -5.54
CA ASN A 67 -7.86 -14.55 -5.99
C ASN A 67 -6.62 -13.85 -5.42
N VAL A 68 -5.73 -13.43 -6.30
CA VAL A 68 -4.45 -12.79 -5.96
C VAL A 68 -4.64 -11.53 -5.14
N GLY A 69 -5.67 -10.74 -5.45
CA GLY A 69 -5.99 -9.52 -4.73
C GLY A 69 -6.40 -9.75 -3.28
N VAL A 70 -7.23 -10.75 -3.06
CA VAL A 70 -7.65 -11.14 -1.70
C VAL A 70 -6.45 -11.69 -0.93
N GLY A 71 -5.59 -12.48 -1.59
CA GLY A 71 -4.36 -13.00 -1.00
C GLY A 71 -3.40 -11.89 -0.58
N ALA A 72 -3.21 -10.86 -1.43
CA ALA A 72 -2.39 -9.70 -1.11
C ALA A 72 -2.91 -8.94 0.12
N ILE A 73 -4.23 -8.69 0.20
CA ILE A 73 -4.85 -8.02 1.36
C ILE A 73 -4.66 -8.86 2.62
N ALA A 74 -4.90 -10.17 2.55
CA ALA A 74 -4.72 -11.07 3.69
C ALA A 74 -3.28 -11.06 4.20
N GLY A 75 -2.29 -11.17 3.29
CA GLY A 75 -0.86 -11.08 3.63
C GLY A 75 -0.49 -9.76 4.28
N ALA A 76 -1.01 -8.64 3.76
CA ALA A 76 -0.78 -7.32 4.31
C ALA A 76 -1.42 -7.13 5.70
N ILE A 77 -2.61 -7.67 5.95
CA ILE A 77 -3.25 -7.65 7.27
C ILE A 77 -2.42 -8.46 8.27
N VAL A 78 -1.96 -9.65 7.88
CA VAL A 78 -1.07 -10.46 8.72
C VAL A 78 0.21 -9.68 9.05
N ALA A 79 0.83 -9.01 8.07
CA ALA A 79 1.98 -8.15 8.29
C ALA A 79 1.69 -7.03 9.28
N ALA A 80 0.58 -6.31 9.08
CA ALA A 80 0.18 -5.19 9.92
C ALA A 80 -0.01 -5.61 11.37
N LEU A 81 -0.70 -6.74 11.59
CA LEU A 81 -0.93 -7.29 12.94
C LEU A 81 0.39 -7.75 13.58
N THR A 82 1.25 -8.45 12.82
CA THR A 82 2.55 -8.90 13.29
C THR A 82 3.43 -7.72 13.70
N LEU A 83 3.54 -6.70 12.84
CA LEU A 83 4.32 -5.49 13.12
C LEU A 83 3.74 -4.69 14.29
N ALA A 84 2.41 -4.61 14.42
CA ALA A 84 1.78 -3.96 15.56
C ALA A 84 2.13 -4.65 16.88
N VAL A 85 2.08 -5.98 16.91
CA VAL A 85 2.43 -6.76 18.12
C VAL A 85 3.91 -6.65 18.47
N LEU A 86 4.79 -6.75 17.47
CA LEU A 86 6.24 -6.66 17.69
C LEU A 86 6.67 -5.22 18.03
N GLY A 87 6.06 -4.22 17.42
CA GLY A 87 6.34 -2.80 17.66
C GLY A 87 6.10 -2.36 19.10
N PHE A 88 5.14 -3.00 19.82
CA PHE A 88 4.92 -2.73 21.25
C PHE A 88 6.06 -3.17 22.15
N ARG A 89 7.01 -3.97 21.67
CA ARG A 89 8.17 -4.47 22.42
C ARG A 89 9.44 -3.61 22.27
N GLY A 90 9.35 -2.45 21.61
CA GLY A 90 10.47 -1.50 21.50
C GLY A 90 11.57 -1.86 20.50
N GLN A 91 11.42 -2.92 19.71
CA GLN A 91 12.40 -3.37 18.70
C GLN A 91 11.83 -3.24 17.27
N GLN A 92 11.31 -2.07 16.96
CA GLN A 92 10.54 -1.85 15.73
C GLN A 92 11.35 -2.14 14.46
N ASP A 93 12.56 -1.61 14.34
CA ASP A 93 13.35 -1.73 13.11
C ASP A 93 13.85 -3.16 12.86
N SER A 94 14.30 -3.84 13.90
CA SER A 94 14.74 -5.25 13.79
C SER A 94 13.57 -6.17 13.44
N ALA A 95 12.39 -5.94 14.03
CA ALA A 95 11.19 -6.71 13.74
C ALA A 95 10.74 -6.50 12.29
N VAL A 96 10.78 -5.27 11.78
CA VAL A 96 10.46 -4.94 10.39
C VAL A 96 11.40 -5.68 9.45
N GLY A 97 12.71 -5.68 9.72
CA GLY A 97 13.72 -6.39 8.91
C GLY A 97 13.48 -7.89 8.83
N VAL A 98 13.16 -8.54 9.96
CA VAL A 98 12.86 -9.99 10.02
C VAL A 98 11.58 -10.30 9.23
N VAL A 99 10.51 -9.55 9.46
CA VAL A 99 9.22 -9.73 8.77
C VAL A 99 9.37 -9.55 7.27
N MET A 100 10.11 -8.53 6.84
CA MET A 100 10.39 -8.24 5.44
C MET A 100 11.17 -9.38 4.76
N SER A 101 12.27 -9.83 5.38
CA SER A 101 13.10 -10.91 4.84
C SER A 101 12.34 -12.23 4.75
N PHE A 102 11.52 -12.53 5.75
CA PHE A 102 10.64 -13.70 5.76
C PHE A 102 9.59 -13.64 4.66
N GLY A 103 8.92 -12.49 4.51
CA GLY A 103 7.92 -12.26 3.46
C GLY A 103 8.51 -12.40 2.07
N MET A 104 9.66 -11.79 1.81
CA MET A 104 10.37 -11.88 0.54
C MET A 104 10.79 -13.32 0.23
N GLY A 105 11.38 -14.03 1.21
CA GLY A 105 11.81 -15.42 1.04
C GLY A 105 10.65 -16.35 0.67
N LEU A 106 9.50 -16.24 1.38
CA LEU A 106 8.33 -17.03 1.06
C LEU A 106 7.68 -16.63 -0.26
N SER A 107 7.69 -15.35 -0.63
CA SER A 107 7.19 -14.89 -1.92
C SER A 107 7.93 -15.55 -3.07
N VAL A 108 9.26 -15.55 -3.01
CA VAL A 108 10.13 -16.18 -4.02
C VAL A 108 9.89 -17.69 -4.08
N LEU A 109 9.74 -18.34 -2.92
CA LEU A 109 9.44 -19.77 -2.84
C LEU A 109 8.10 -20.10 -3.52
N PHE A 110 7.03 -19.37 -3.22
CA PHE A 110 5.71 -19.61 -3.81
C PHE A 110 5.69 -19.33 -5.33
N ILE A 111 6.40 -18.29 -5.77
CA ILE A 111 6.57 -17.99 -7.20
C ILE A 111 7.32 -19.13 -7.91
N HIS A 112 8.38 -19.67 -7.28
CA HIS A 112 9.15 -20.79 -7.84
C HIS A 112 8.34 -22.09 -7.90
N LEU A 113 7.52 -22.37 -6.90
CA LEU A 113 6.67 -23.55 -6.85
C LEU A 113 5.44 -23.46 -7.76
N TYR A 114 5.15 -22.29 -8.33
CA TYR A 114 3.97 -22.10 -9.17
C TYR A 114 4.14 -22.86 -10.51
N PRO A 115 3.28 -23.85 -10.82
CA PRO A 115 3.42 -24.69 -12.01
C PRO A 115 2.93 -24.01 -13.30
N GLY A 116 2.38 -22.79 -13.21
CA GLY A 116 1.79 -22.07 -14.31
C GLY A 116 2.77 -21.18 -15.07
N ASN A 117 2.22 -20.17 -15.79
CA ASN A 117 3.02 -19.27 -16.62
C ASN A 117 3.94 -18.38 -15.76
N SER A 118 5.25 -18.50 -15.95
CA SER A 118 6.28 -17.72 -15.23
C SER A 118 6.10 -16.21 -15.38
N ASN A 119 5.60 -15.74 -16.52
CA ASN A 119 5.35 -14.30 -16.73
C ASN A 119 4.29 -13.77 -15.78
N ARG A 120 3.27 -14.56 -15.46
CA ARG A 120 2.22 -14.19 -14.52
C ARG A 120 2.76 -14.11 -13.09
N ALA A 121 3.66 -15.00 -12.73
CA ALA A 121 4.32 -14.98 -11.42
C ALA A 121 5.29 -13.80 -11.28
N LEU A 122 6.09 -13.52 -12.33
CA LEU A 122 7.00 -12.37 -12.36
C LEU A 122 6.25 -11.02 -12.36
N ALA A 123 5.07 -10.97 -12.94
CA ALA A 123 4.22 -9.79 -12.95
C ALA A 123 3.82 -9.31 -11.54
N LEU A 124 3.79 -10.21 -10.55
CA LEU A 124 3.56 -9.83 -9.15
C LEU A 124 4.72 -9.00 -8.57
N LEU A 125 5.97 -9.25 -9.01
CA LEU A 125 7.14 -8.51 -8.57
C LEU A 125 7.25 -7.14 -9.24
N THR A 126 7.03 -7.11 -10.55
CA THR A 126 7.23 -5.90 -11.39
C THR A 126 6.00 -5.01 -11.47
N GLY A 127 4.84 -5.54 -11.09
CA GLY A 127 3.55 -4.90 -11.32
C GLY A 127 3.07 -5.03 -12.78
N GLN A 128 1.80 -4.78 -12.98
CA GLN A 128 1.17 -4.76 -14.31
C GLN A 128 0.23 -3.56 -14.40
N ILE A 129 0.78 -2.37 -14.60
CA ILE A 129 -0.05 -1.17 -14.82
C ILE A 129 -0.88 -1.32 -16.10
N VAL A 130 -0.26 -1.88 -17.15
CA VAL A 130 -0.92 -2.16 -18.44
C VAL A 130 -1.47 -3.58 -18.41
N GLY A 131 -2.78 -3.73 -18.56
CA GLY A 131 -3.43 -5.05 -18.54
C GLY A 131 -4.07 -5.43 -17.20
N VAL A 132 -4.29 -4.46 -16.32
CA VAL A 132 -5.08 -4.64 -15.09
C VAL A 132 -6.48 -5.11 -15.47
N SER A 133 -6.95 -6.20 -14.85
CA SER A 133 -8.31 -6.69 -15.10
C SER A 133 -9.36 -5.76 -14.50
N SER A 134 -10.52 -5.67 -15.14
CA SER A 134 -11.64 -4.86 -14.62
C SER A 134 -12.03 -5.26 -13.19
N SER A 135 -11.95 -6.54 -12.86
CA SER A 135 -12.21 -7.02 -11.49
C SER A 135 -11.20 -6.48 -10.47
N SER A 136 -9.92 -6.35 -10.84
CA SER A 136 -8.89 -5.76 -9.98
C SER A 136 -9.11 -4.27 -9.77
N VAL A 137 -9.60 -3.54 -10.79
CA VAL A 137 -9.94 -2.12 -10.65
C VAL A 137 -11.15 -1.91 -9.72
N TRP A 138 -12.16 -2.77 -9.80
CA TRP A 138 -13.30 -2.71 -8.87
C TRP A 138 -12.87 -3.00 -7.43
N LEU A 139 -11.99 -3.98 -7.22
CA LEU A 139 -11.42 -4.26 -5.90
C LEU A 139 -10.60 -3.07 -5.39
N LEU A 140 -9.77 -2.46 -6.26
CA LEU A 140 -9.02 -1.25 -5.94
C LEU A 140 -9.94 -0.09 -5.58
N ALA A 141 -11.01 0.15 -6.36
CA ALA A 141 -11.96 1.22 -6.09
C ALA A 141 -12.66 1.00 -4.73
N ALA A 142 -13.14 -0.21 -4.47
CA ALA A 142 -13.80 -0.55 -3.23
C ALA A 142 -12.86 -0.38 -2.02
N THR A 143 -11.62 -0.84 -2.12
CA THR A 143 -10.62 -0.70 -1.05
C THR A 143 -10.18 0.75 -0.86
N THR A 144 -10.01 1.52 -1.94
CA THR A 144 -9.69 2.96 -1.86
C THR A 144 -10.80 3.71 -1.13
N VAL A 145 -12.07 3.48 -1.50
CA VAL A 145 -13.22 4.09 -0.82
C VAL A 145 -13.27 3.67 0.66
N ALA A 146 -13.08 2.39 0.97
CA ALA A 146 -13.08 1.91 2.35
C ALA A 146 -11.95 2.56 3.18
N VAL A 147 -10.74 2.65 2.64
CA VAL A 147 -9.61 3.34 3.29
C VAL A 147 -9.91 4.82 3.50
N MET A 148 -10.44 5.50 2.49
CA MET A 148 -10.80 6.92 2.56
C MET A 148 -11.86 7.18 3.64
N ILE A 149 -12.94 6.41 3.66
CA ILE A 149 -13.99 6.51 4.69
C ILE A 149 -13.37 6.29 6.08
N THR A 150 -12.56 5.26 6.24
CA THR A 150 -11.94 4.93 7.53
C THR A 150 -11.00 6.05 7.98
N VAL A 151 -10.17 6.60 7.08
CA VAL A 151 -9.29 7.74 7.39
C VAL A 151 -10.10 8.96 7.80
N VAL A 152 -11.18 9.29 7.08
CA VAL A 152 -12.04 10.45 7.40
C VAL A 152 -12.70 10.28 8.77
N VAL A 153 -13.26 9.10 9.06
CA VAL A 153 -13.91 8.80 10.33
C VAL A 153 -12.91 8.84 11.50
N LEU A 154 -11.72 8.28 11.29
CA LEU A 154 -10.68 8.22 12.32
C LEU A 154 -9.73 9.43 12.28
N TRP A 155 -9.98 10.43 11.43
CA TRP A 155 -9.06 11.56 11.20
C TRP A 155 -8.60 12.23 12.47
N ARG A 156 -9.55 12.67 13.30
CA ARG A 156 -9.25 13.39 14.56
C ARG A 156 -8.46 12.53 15.56
N PRO A 157 -8.93 11.33 15.95
CA PRO A 157 -8.19 10.52 16.90
C PRO A 157 -6.86 10.01 16.33
N LEU A 158 -6.78 9.81 15.01
CA LEU A 158 -5.57 9.36 14.34
C LEU A 158 -4.46 10.42 14.39
N ILE A 159 -4.76 11.67 14.02
CA ILE A 159 -3.80 12.77 14.09
C ILE A 159 -3.40 13.04 15.54
N PHE A 160 -4.36 13.08 16.46
CA PHE A 160 -4.09 13.33 17.86
C PHE A 160 -3.18 12.27 18.48
N ALA A 161 -3.47 10.98 18.24
CA ALA A 161 -2.62 9.87 18.66
C ALA A 161 -1.23 9.85 18.00
N SER A 162 -1.08 10.53 16.85
CA SER A 162 0.19 10.64 16.14
C SER A 162 1.05 11.79 16.64
N ALA A 163 0.44 12.91 16.97
CA ALA A 163 1.12 14.11 17.43
C ALA A 163 1.55 14.01 18.90
N ASP A 164 0.68 13.54 19.78
CA ASP A 164 0.95 13.36 21.21
C ASP A 164 0.27 12.09 21.75
N PRO A 165 0.97 10.95 21.71
CA PRO A 165 0.43 9.68 22.20
C PRO A 165 0.11 9.70 23.71
N VAL A 166 0.87 10.45 24.52
CA VAL A 166 0.72 10.49 25.97
C VAL A 166 -0.55 11.27 26.33
N MET A 167 -0.72 12.46 25.77
CA MET A 167 -1.90 13.27 25.99
C MET A 167 -3.15 12.62 25.42
N SER A 168 -3.03 11.97 24.25
CA SER A 168 -4.10 11.21 23.63
C SER A 168 -4.59 10.06 24.52
N ALA A 169 -3.68 9.32 25.15
CA ALA A 169 -4.02 8.29 26.12
C ALA A 169 -4.73 8.85 27.37
N ALA A 170 -4.27 10.00 27.87
CA ALA A 170 -4.86 10.68 29.02
C ALA A 170 -6.30 11.15 28.77
N THR A 171 -6.66 11.45 27.52
CA THR A 171 -8.03 11.84 27.10
C THR A 171 -8.93 10.64 26.76
N GLY A 172 -8.46 9.40 26.98
CA GLY A 172 -9.24 8.17 26.77
C GLY A 172 -9.19 7.61 25.34
N VAL A 173 -8.36 8.15 24.45
CA VAL A 173 -8.16 7.58 23.11
C VAL A 173 -7.35 6.29 23.22
N ASN A 174 -7.85 5.21 22.63
CA ASN A 174 -7.12 3.96 22.57
C ASN A 174 -5.96 4.02 21.55
N VAL A 175 -4.78 4.50 22.02
CA VAL A 175 -3.59 4.69 21.18
C VAL A 175 -3.15 3.38 20.50
N ARG A 176 -3.25 2.24 21.21
CA ARG A 176 -2.92 0.93 20.63
C ARG A 176 -3.89 0.54 19.52
N GLY A 177 -5.19 0.75 19.74
CA GLY A 177 -6.21 0.51 18.72
C GLY A 177 -5.99 1.40 17.49
N MET A 178 -5.62 2.67 17.68
CA MET A 178 -5.28 3.58 16.57
C MET A 178 -4.02 3.14 15.81
N ALA A 179 -3.01 2.64 16.51
CA ALA A 179 -1.80 2.12 15.86
C ALA A 179 -2.10 0.88 15.01
N ILE A 180 -2.90 -0.07 15.53
CA ILE A 180 -3.33 -1.26 14.78
C ILE A 180 -4.19 -0.88 13.58
N ALA A 181 -5.20 -0.01 13.78
CA ALA A 181 -6.07 0.45 12.70
C ALA A 181 -5.26 1.11 11.57
N PHE A 182 -4.30 1.98 11.92
CA PHE A 182 -3.44 2.62 10.94
C PHE A 182 -2.52 1.61 10.23
N ALA A 183 -1.93 0.65 10.96
CA ALA A 183 -1.11 -0.39 10.36
C ALA A 183 -1.91 -1.23 9.35
N VAL A 184 -3.16 -1.57 9.66
CA VAL A 184 -4.06 -2.28 8.74
C VAL A 184 -4.38 -1.41 7.51
N LEU A 185 -4.65 -0.11 7.68
CA LEU A 185 -4.89 0.81 6.56
C LEU A 185 -3.68 0.89 5.63
N VAL A 186 -2.47 1.03 6.20
CA VAL A 186 -1.21 1.00 5.45
C VAL A 186 -1.05 -0.33 4.73
N GLY A 187 -1.32 -1.45 5.40
CA GLY A 187 -1.25 -2.78 4.81
C GLY A 187 -2.17 -2.96 3.61
N VAL A 188 -3.44 -2.59 3.75
CA VAL A 188 -4.43 -2.67 2.67
C VAL A 188 -4.05 -1.76 1.50
N ALA A 189 -3.63 -0.52 1.78
CA ALA A 189 -3.17 0.41 0.76
C ALA A 189 -1.93 -0.11 0.02
N SER A 190 -0.95 -0.65 0.74
CA SER A 190 0.24 -1.28 0.15
C SER A 190 -0.11 -2.49 -0.71
N ALA A 191 -1.02 -3.36 -0.23
CA ALA A 191 -1.44 -4.56 -0.96
C ALA A 191 -2.05 -4.23 -2.33
N GLN A 192 -2.90 -3.20 -2.39
CA GLN A 192 -3.49 -2.75 -3.65
C GLN A 192 -2.44 -2.13 -4.58
N SER A 193 -1.53 -1.35 -4.01
CA SER A 193 -0.45 -0.73 -4.79
C SER A 193 0.49 -1.79 -5.38
N VAL A 194 0.84 -2.84 -4.62
CA VAL A 194 1.71 -3.95 -5.09
C VAL A 194 1.15 -4.62 -6.34
N GLN A 195 -0.15 -4.85 -6.40
CA GLN A 195 -0.77 -5.54 -7.55
C GLN A 195 -0.66 -4.76 -8.86
N ILE A 196 -0.61 -3.44 -8.79
CA ILE A 196 -0.65 -2.57 -9.96
C ILE A 196 0.75 -2.07 -10.34
N VAL A 197 1.49 -1.54 -9.37
CA VAL A 197 2.82 -0.96 -9.59
C VAL A 197 3.97 -1.92 -9.25
N GLY A 198 3.68 -3.02 -8.58
CA GLY A 198 4.69 -3.96 -8.08
C GLY A 198 5.31 -3.53 -6.76
N ALA A 199 5.89 -4.48 -6.03
CA ALA A 199 6.43 -4.27 -4.69
C ALA A 199 7.56 -3.22 -4.66
N LEU A 200 8.38 -3.14 -5.71
CA LEU A 200 9.52 -2.23 -5.78
C LEU A 200 9.12 -0.75 -5.85
N LEU A 201 8.01 -0.42 -6.53
CA LEU A 201 7.57 0.96 -6.73
C LEU A 201 6.61 1.46 -5.64
N VAL A 202 6.02 0.55 -4.86
CA VAL A 202 5.07 0.92 -3.79
C VAL A 202 5.69 1.87 -2.79
N MET A 203 6.94 1.61 -2.39
CA MET A 203 7.63 2.43 -1.41
C MET A 203 7.79 3.87 -1.88
N SER A 204 8.21 4.08 -3.12
CA SER A 204 8.33 5.42 -3.68
C SER A 204 6.97 6.12 -3.82
N LEU A 205 5.97 5.40 -4.28
CA LEU A 205 4.62 5.94 -4.47
C LEU A 205 3.97 6.37 -3.15
N MET A 206 4.13 5.57 -2.09
CA MET A 206 3.46 5.79 -0.80
C MET A 206 4.24 6.70 0.16
N ILE A 207 5.52 6.97 -0.09
CA ILE A 207 6.35 7.77 0.83
C ILE A 207 6.74 9.10 0.21
N THR A 208 7.18 9.10 -1.05
CA THR A 208 7.75 10.30 -1.69
C THR A 208 6.83 11.51 -1.69
N PRO A 209 5.52 11.43 -2.00
CA PRO A 209 4.65 12.59 -1.98
C PRO A 209 4.54 13.23 -0.59
N GLY A 210 4.44 12.39 0.45
CA GLY A 210 4.34 12.85 1.84
C GLY A 210 5.66 13.44 2.34
N ALA A 211 6.79 12.82 2.02
CA ALA A 211 8.10 13.34 2.38
C ALA A 211 8.40 14.68 1.68
N ALA A 212 8.07 14.81 0.41
CA ALA A 212 8.21 16.06 -0.34
C ALA A 212 7.35 17.18 0.27
N ALA A 213 6.08 16.88 0.58
CA ALA A 213 5.18 17.84 1.22
C ALA A 213 5.70 18.29 2.59
N ALA A 214 6.22 17.36 3.41
CA ALA A 214 6.78 17.66 4.72
C ALA A 214 8.00 18.59 4.61
N GLN A 215 8.88 18.37 3.64
CA GLN A 215 10.05 19.23 3.40
C GLN A 215 9.66 20.65 2.96
N ILE A 216 8.70 20.77 2.05
CA ILE A 216 8.22 22.08 1.60
C ILE A 216 7.59 22.86 2.77
N LEU A 217 6.77 22.20 3.58
CA LEU A 217 6.14 22.84 4.73
C LEU A 217 7.14 23.26 5.82
N SER A 218 8.20 22.46 6.04
CA SER A 218 9.25 22.81 7.01
C SER A 218 10.05 24.04 6.56
N LEU A 219 10.30 24.20 5.27
CA LEU A 219 10.99 25.36 4.71
C LEU A 219 10.18 26.65 4.86
N ILE A 220 8.85 26.58 4.76
CA ILE A 220 7.96 27.75 4.92
C ILE A 220 7.93 28.23 6.37
N HIS A 221 8.17 27.36 7.36
CA HIS A 221 8.16 27.71 8.79
C HIS A 221 9.51 28.23 9.31
N ILE A 222 10.61 28.07 8.53
CA ILE A 222 11.95 28.53 8.90
C ILE A 222 12.25 29.95 8.33
N SER A 223 11.46 30.43 7.40
CA SER A 223 11.54 31.78 6.82
C SER A 223 10.60 32.75 7.51
#